data_10dcb03c32234915c5de3407875cc865
#
_entry.id   10dcb03c32234915c5de3407875cc865
#
_cell.length_a   1.000
_cell.length_b   1.000
_cell.length_c   1.000
_cell.angle_alpha   90.00
_cell.angle_beta   90.00
_cell.angle_gamma   90.00
#
_symmetry.space_group_name_H-M   'P 1'
#
loop_
_entity.id
_entity.type
_entity.pdbx_description
1 polymer ?
#
loop_
_entity_poly.entity_id
_entity_poly.type
_entity_poly.pdbx_seq_one_letter_code
_entity_poly.pdbx_strand_id
1 'polypeptide(L)'
;MLYLVAALAAPILGPVIYGWLHDRPSAVRLVDGFVYVAVPALVAWQVLPHAWDTKSFVPIVMLGLGLLVPTVFERASRALETHTDNLALVVGLSGLVLHALLEGAAFGPGDGDIPVPFALAAILHRIPVGLVIWWLIRPRHGVGLAATGVFAVVLATLGGYVLGAGLAGTDHGAGVTLYQAFVSGSLMHVVFHQGRHDHTHEHSH
;
A
#
# COMPACT_ATOMS: atom_id res chain seq x y z
N MET A 1 -1.28 18.11 5.92
CA MET A 1 -2.02 18.34 4.66
C MET A 1 -1.22 17.99 3.41
N LEU A 2 0.04 18.42 3.27
CA LEU A 2 0.86 18.15 2.07
C LEU A 2 1.01 16.65 1.79
N TYR A 3 1.31 15.84 2.81
CA TYR A 3 1.47 14.39 2.66
C TYR A 3 0.18 13.68 2.22
N LEU A 4 -0.98 14.11 2.72
CA LEU A 4 -2.27 13.57 2.27
C LEU A 4 -2.50 13.86 0.78
N VAL A 5 -2.28 15.11 0.35
CA VAL A 5 -2.44 15.48 -1.07
C VAL A 5 -1.49 14.66 -1.94
N ALA A 6 -0.24 14.50 -1.54
CA ALA A 6 0.73 13.67 -2.25
C ALA A 6 0.29 12.19 -2.29
N ALA A 7 -0.22 11.66 -1.18
CA ALA A 7 -0.71 10.29 -1.09
C ALA A 7 -1.97 10.05 -1.96
N LEU A 8 -2.84 11.05 -2.11
CA LEU A 8 -4.00 10.98 -3.02
C LEU A 8 -3.59 11.10 -4.49
N ALA A 9 -2.58 11.90 -4.80
CA ALA A 9 -2.08 12.07 -6.16
C ALA A 9 -1.25 10.87 -6.66
N ALA A 10 -0.52 10.21 -5.77
CA ALA A 10 0.41 9.14 -6.13
C ALA A 10 -0.23 7.98 -6.94
N PRO A 11 -1.38 7.39 -6.57
CA PRO A 11 -2.00 6.34 -7.37
C PRO A 11 -2.51 6.83 -8.73
N ILE A 12 -2.82 8.12 -8.86
CA ILE A 12 -3.25 8.73 -10.14
C ILE A 12 -2.05 8.86 -11.09
N LEU A 13 -0.83 9.02 -10.56
CA LEU A 13 0.38 9.02 -11.37
C LEU A 13 0.67 7.66 -12.03
N GLY A 14 0.20 6.56 -11.43
CA GLY A 14 0.37 5.21 -11.98
C GLY A 14 -0.08 5.08 -13.44
N PRO A 15 -1.33 5.41 -13.79
CA PRO A 15 -1.82 5.43 -15.17
C PRO A 15 -1.02 6.34 -16.11
N VAL A 16 -0.57 7.50 -15.64
CA VAL A 16 0.24 8.45 -16.43
C VAL A 16 1.62 7.84 -16.71
N ILE A 17 2.25 7.30 -15.67
CA ILE A 17 3.54 6.62 -15.79
C ILE A 17 3.41 5.39 -16.70
N TYR A 18 2.31 4.64 -16.61
CA TYR A 18 2.04 3.53 -17.52
C TYR A 18 2.05 3.97 -18.99
N GLY A 19 1.39 5.07 -19.32
CA GLY A 19 1.37 5.61 -20.68
C GLY A 19 2.77 5.99 -21.20
N TRP A 20 3.67 6.39 -20.31
CA TRP A 20 5.05 6.78 -20.67
C TRP A 20 6.04 5.62 -20.68
N LEU A 21 5.85 4.63 -19.81
CA LEU A 21 6.78 3.54 -19.56
C LEU A 21 6.36 2.24 -20.22
N HIS A 22 5.13 2.16 -20.75
CA HIS A 22 4.58 0.94 -21.36
C HIS A 22 5.52 0.31 -22.41
N ASP A 23 6.22 1.15 -23.18
CA ASP A 23 7.17 0.71 -24.20
C ASP A 23 8.61 0.55 -23.67
N ARG A 24 8.84 0.71 -22.37
CA ARG A 24 10.18 0.71 -21.76
C ARG A 24 10.25 -0.18 -20.51
N PRO A 25 10.29 -1.51 -20.67
CA PRO A 25 10.25 -2.44 -19.53
C PRO A 25 11.41 -2.27 -18.54
N SER A 26 12.58 -1.77 -18.98
CA SER A 26 13.71 -1.47 -18.11
C SER A 26 13.43 -0.31 -17.14
N ALA A 27 12.67 0.69 -17.55
CA ALA A 27 12.32 1.82 -16.68
C ALA A 27 11.27 1.42 -15.62
N VAL A 28 10.32 0.55 -15.98
CA VAL A 28 9.36 -0.02 -15.01
C VAL A 28 10.12 -0.80 -13.94
N ARG A 29 11.03 -1.70 -14.33
CA ARG A 29 11.87 -2.47 -13.39
C ARG A 29 12.73 -1.59 -12.47
N LEU A 30 13.20 -0.45 -12.95
CA LEU A 30 13.99 0.48 -12.15
C LEU A 30 13.12 1.15 -11.07
N VAL A 31 11.89 1.55 -11.39
CA VAL A 31 10.95 2.12 -10.42
C VAL A 31 10.55 1.08 -9.37
N ASP A 32 10.23 -0.14 -9.80
CA ASP A 32 9.86 -1.24 -8.90
C ASP A 32 11.03 -1.61 -7.98
N GLY A 33 12.25 -1.73 -8.53
CA GLY A 33 13.46 -1.99 -7.75
C GLY A 33 13.76 -0.90 -6.72
N PHE A 34 13.57 0.37 -7.10
CA PHE A 34 13.73 1.49 -6.16
C PHE A 34 12.71 1.40 -5.01
N VAL A 35 11.44 1.18 -5.29
CA VAL A 35 10.38 1.08 -4.27
C VAL A 35 10.61 -0.15 -3.38
N TYR A 36 11.05 -1.26 -3.96
CA TYR A 36 11.38 -2.49 -3.24
C TYR A 36 12.46 -2.31 -2.17
N VAL A 37 13.38 -1.38 -2.36
CA VAL A 37 14.43 -1.06 -1.38
C VAL A 37 14.02 0.10 -0.48
N ALA A 38 13.47 1.17 -1.05
CA ALA A 38 13.18 2.40 -0.33
C ALA A 38 12.10 2.23 0.74
N VAL A 39 11.02 1.49 0.44
CA VAL A 39 9.92 1.31 1.40
C VAL A 39 10.35 0.51 2.63
N PRO A 40 10.99 -0.66 2.54
CA PRO A 40 11.50 -1.37 3.70
C PRO A 40 12.51 -0.56 4.51
N ALA A 41 13.40 0.20 3.85
CA ALA A 41 14.37 1.06 4.53
C ALA A 41 13.67 2.17 5.35
N LEU A 42 12.65 2.81 4.79
CA LEU A 42 11.88 3.85 5.49
C LEU A 42 11.06 3.28 6.65
N VAL A 43 10.46 2.11 6.47
CA VAL A 43 9.73 1.41 7.54
C VAL A 43 10.67 1.01 8.67
N ALA A 44 11.84 0.47 8.36
CA ALA A 44 12.85 0.14 9.36
C ALA A 44 13.32 1.38 10.12
N TRP A 45 13.55 2.49 9.41
CA TRP A 45 13.91 3.77 10.04
C TRP A 45 12.86 4.27 11.02
N GLN A 46 11.58 4.05 10.73
CA GLN A 46 10.49 4.49 11.60
C GLN A 46 10.28 3.59 12.80
N VAL A 47 10.23 2.27 12.60
CA VAL A 47 9.80 1.30 13.63
C VAL A 47 10.93 0.94 14.60
N LEU A 48 12.16 0.77 14.08
CA LEU A 48 13.31 0.33 14.91
C LEU A 48 13.69 1.31 16.03
N PRO A 49 13.84 2.63 15.77
CA PRO A 49 14.15 3.56 16.86
C PRO A 49 13.07 3.58 17.93
N HIS A 50 11.79 3.57 17.53
CA HIS A 50 10.69 3.59 18.47
C HIS A 50 10.65 2.33 19.36
N ALA A 51 10.88 1.15 18.78
CA ALA A 51 10.98 -0.09 19.53
C ALA A 51 12.17 -0.09 20.51
N TRP A 52 13.28 0.53 20.10
CA TRP A 52 14.48 0.65 20.93
C TRP A 52 14.28 1.60 22.12
N ASP A 53 13.72 2.78 21.85
CA ASP A 53 13.50 3.82 22.87
C ASP A 53 12.48 3.39 23.92
N THR A 54 11.40 2.72 23.49
CA THR A 54 10.35 2.22 24.39
C THR A 54 10.74 0.91 25.08
N LYS A 55 11.84 0.25 24.66
CA LYS A 55 12.22 -1.11 25.10
C LYS A 55 11.06 -2.11 24.97
N SER A 56 10.20 -1.91 23.99
CA SER A 56 8.99 -2.68 23.77
C SER A 56 9.06 -3.41 22.42
N PHE A 57 8.74 -4.69 22.44
CA PHE A 57 8.60 -5.49 21.20
C PHE A 57 7.24 -5.32 20.52
N VAL A 58 6.29 -4.64 21.15
CA VAL A 58 4.92 -4.50 20.63
C VAL A 58 4.88 -3.84 19.25
N PRO A 59 5.62 -2.77 18.92
CA PRO A 59 5.66 -2.21 17.57
C PRO A 59 6.16 -3.22 16.52
N ILE A 60 7.15 -4.05 16.89
CA ILE A 60 7.68 -5.10 15.99
C ILE A 60 6.64 -6.20 15.77
N VAL A 61 5.91 -6.60 16.81
CA VAL A 61 4.81 -7.56 16.69
C VAL A 61 3.69 -6.99 15.81
N MET A 62 3.32 -5.72 15.96
CA MET A 62 2.31 -5.06 15.13
C MET A 62 2.76 -4.97 13.67
N LEU A 63 4.01 -4.67 13.42
CA LEU A 63 4.60 -4.72 12.08
C LEU A 63 4.50 -6.13 11.47
N GLY A 64 4.83 -7.16 12.24
CA GLY A 64 4.71 -8.56 11.83
C GLY A 64 3.26 -8.97 11.52
N LEU A 65 2.30 -8.54 12.35
CA LEU A 65 0.88 -8.76 12.11
C LEU A 65 0.42 -8.05 10.83
N GLY A 66 0.87 -6.80 10.61
CA GLY A 66 0.61 -6.06 9.38
C GLY A 66 1.12 -6.77 8.14
N LEU A 67 2.26 -7.43 8.22
CA LEU A 67 2.82 -8.25 7.14
C LEU A 67 2.02 -9.54 6.92
N LEU A 68 1.56 -10.19 7.99
CA LEU A 68 0.87 -11.49 7.93
C LEU A 68 -0.58 -11.37 7.44
N VAL A 69 -1.32 -10.36 7.88
CA VAL A 69 -2.75 -10.21 7.55
C VAL A 69 -2.98 -10.16 6.04
N PRO A 70 -2.30 -9.31 5.25
CA PRO A 70 -2.43 -9.33 3.79
C PRO A 70 -2.00 -10.67 3.17
N THR A 71 -0.95 -11.31 3.72
CA THR A 71 -0.50 -12.64 3.25
C THR A 71 -1.60 -13.70 3.38
N VAL A 72 -2.33 -13.70 4.50
CA VAL A 72 -3.44 -14.63 4.72
C VAL A 72 -4.58 -14.35 3.75
N PHE A 73 -4.94 -13.07 3.57
CA PHE A 73 -5.96 -12.66 2.60
C PHE A 73 -5.60 -13.06 1.18
N GLU A 74 -4.37 -12.91 0.79
CA GLU A 74 -3.89 -13.28 -0.53
C GLU A 74 -3.90 -14.81 -0.75
N ARG A 75 -3.49 -15.59 0.25
CA ARG A 75 -3.59 -17.06 0.17
C ARG A 75 -5.04 -17.51 0.03
N ALA A 76 -5.96 -16.87 0.77
CA ALA A 76 -7.39 -17.13 0.64
C ALA A 76 -7.90 -16.73 -0.75
N SER A 77 -7.45 -15.60 -1.29
CA SER A 77 -7.78 -15.11 -2.63
C SER A 77 -7.31 -16.08 -3.71
N ARG A 78 -6.08 -16.60 -3.61
CA ARG A 78 -5.56 -17.61 -4.55
C ARG A 78 -6.33 -18.93 -4.49
N ALA A 79 -6.80 -19.34 -3.32
CA ALA A 79 -7.65 -20.51 -3.21
C ALA A 79 -9.01 -20.31 -3.93
N LEU A 80 -9.48 -19.08 -4.05
CA LEU A 80 -10.68 -18.69 -4.79
C LEU A 80 -10.43 -18.50 -6.29
N GLU A 81 -9.21 -18.22 -6.71
CA GLU A 81 -8.78 -17.99 -8.11
C GLU A 81 -9.06 -19.21 -9.00
N THR A 82 -9.05 -20.40 -8.44
CA THR A 82 -9.41 -21.65 -9.15
C THR A 82 -10.89 -21.70 -9.57
N HIS A 83 -11.74 -20.79 -9.09
CA HIS A 83 -13.17 -20.78 -9.38
C HIS A 83 -13.60 -19.73 -10.39
N THR A 84 -13.04 -18.52 -10.36
CA THR A 84 -13.28 -17.47 -11.37
C THR A 84 -12.25 -16.34 -11.27
N ASP A 85 -11.64 -15.95 -12.39
CA ASP A 85 -10.69 -14.82 -12.50
C ASP A 85 -11.29 -13.50 -11.97
N ASN A 86 -12.60 -13.30 -12.17
CA ASN A 86 -13.30 -12.10 -11.73
C ASN A 86 -13.43 -12.02 -10.20
N LEU A 87 -13.61 -13.17 -9.51
CA LEU A 87 -13.72 -13.18 -8.05
C LEU A 87 -12.39 -12.85 -7.40
N ALA A 88 -11.28 -13.38 -7.92
CA ALA A 88 -9.94 -13.06 -7.46
C ALA A 88 -9.63 -11.56 -7.60
N LEU A 89 -10.02 -10.97 -8.75
CA LEU A 89 -9.88 -9.53 -8.98
C LEU A 89 -10.69 -8.70 -7.98
N VAL A 90 -11.95 -9.05 -7.72
CA VAL A 90 -12.80 -8.34 -6.76
C VAL A 90 -12.25 -8.45 -5.34
N VAL A 91 -11.83 -9.65 -4.91
CA VAL A 91 -11.26 -9.86 -3.57
C VAL A 91 -9.95 -9.10 -3.42
N GLY A 92 -9.06 -9.16 -4.42
CA GLY A 92 -7.79 -8.43 -4.42
C GLY A 92 -8.00 -6.92 -4.36
N LEU A 93 -8.90 -6.38 -5.19
CA LEU A 93 -9.24 -4.96 -5.19
C LEU A 93 -9.88 -4.53 -3.87
N SER A 94 -10.76 -5.35 -3.29
CA SER A 94 -11.37 -5.08 -1.98
C SER A 94 -10.33 -5.02 -0.86
N GLY A 95 -9.36 -5.93 -0.87
CA GLY A 95 -8.23 -5.91 0.06
C GLY A 95 -7.39 -4.64 -0.08
N LEU A 96 -7.14 -4.21 -1.31
CA LEU A 96 -6.39 -2.99 -1.60
C LEU A 96 -7.15 -1.72 -1.17
N VAL A 97 -8.46 -1.67 -1.37
CA VAL A 97 -9.34 -0.58 -0.91
C VAL A 97 -9.35 -0.51 0.61
N LEU A 98 -9.49 -1.66 1.29
CA LEU A 98 -9.41 -1.73 2.76
C LEU A 98 -8.03 -1.27 3.26
N HIS A 99 -6.96 -1.71 2.62
CA HIS A 99 -5.60 -1.25 2.94
C HIS A 99 -5.47 0.27 2.80
N ALA A 100 -5.96 0.84 1.70
CA ALA A 100 -5.93 2.28 1.46
C ALA A 100 -6.77 3.08 2.49
N LEU A 101 -7.88 2.51 2.95
CA LEU A 101 -8.71 3.08 4.03
C LEU A 101 -7.93 3.12 5.34
N LEU A 102 -7.32 2.02 5.74
CA LEU A 102 -6.54 1.92 6.96
C LEU A 102 -5.34 2.86 6.93
N GLU A 103 -4.62 2.90 5.82
CA GLU A 103 -3.49 3.81 5.64
C GLU A 103 -3.95 5.28 5.63
N GLY A 104 -5.09 5.58 5.02
CA GLY A 104 -5.71 6.91 5.07
C GLY A 104 -5.99 7.38 6.49
N ALA A 105 -6.47 6.48 7.35
CA ALA A 105 -6.72 6.78 8.77
C ALA A 105 -5.42 7.12 9.53
N ALA A 106 -4.29 6.52 9.16
CA ALA A 106 -2.99 6.84 9.73
C ALA A 106 -2.46 8.24 9.33
N PHE A 107 -3.01 8.86 8.29
CA PHE A 107 -2.78 10.27 7.94
C PHE A 107 -3.70 11.24 8.68
N GLY A 108 -4.66 10.73 9.46
CA GLY A 108 -5.58 11.56 10.25
C GLY A 108 -4.82 12.46 11.23
N PRO A 109 -5.42 13.61 11.64
CA PRO A 109 -4.85 14.47 12.64
C PRO A 109 -4.80 13.71 13.97
N GLY A 110 -3.60 13.44 14.47
CA GLY A 110 -3.31 12.91 15.79
C GLY A 110 -2.59 13.97 16.62
N ASP A 111 -2.26 13.66 17.88
CA ASP A 111 -1.55 14.56 18.79
C ASP A 111 -0.09 14.84 18.40
N GLY A 112 0.37 14.38 17.24
CA GLY A 112 1.73 14.56 16.73
C GLY A 112 1.80 14.73 15.21
N ASP A 113 2.95 15.23 14.75
CA ASP A 113 3.26 15.30 13.33
C ASP A 113 3.38 13.89 12.74
N ILE A 114 2.88 13.71 11.52
CA ILE A 114 3.02 12.45 10.76
C ILE A 114 4.53 12.20 10.55
N PRO A 115 5.07 11.06 10.97
CA PRO A 115 6.48 10.75 10.77
C PRO A 115 6.84 10.79 9.29
N VAL A 116 7.85 11.59 8.93
CA VAL A 116 8.29 11.76 7.54
C VAL A 116 8.59 10.42 6.84
N PRO A 117 9.30 9.46 7.48
CA PRO A 117 9.55 8.15 6.87
C PRO A 117 8.27 7.38 6.53
N PHE A 118 7.26 7.41 7.40
CA PHE A 118 5.96 6.79 7.14
C PHE A 118 5.26 7.46 5.95
N ALA A 119 5.19 8.79 5.95
CA ALA A 119 4.54 9.53 4.87
C ALA A 119 5.21 9.26 3.51
N LEU A 120 6.54 9.26 3.46
CA LEU A 120 7.30 8.97 2.24
C LEU A 120 7.10 7.51 1.79
N ALA A 121 7.14 6.55 2.70
CA ALA A 121 6.89 5.14 2.37
C ALA A 121 5.48 4.97 1.78
N ALA A 122 4.48 5.57 2.42
CA ALA A 122 3.09 5.53 1.97
C ALA A 122 2.88 6.19 0.59
N ILE A 123 3.54 7.29 0.29
CA ILE A 123 3.46 7.96 -1.01
C ILE A 123 4.16 7.13 -2.10
N LEU A 124 5.39 6.68 -1.81
CA LEU A 124 6.22 5.99 -2.81
C LEU A 124 5.60 4.67 -3.26
N HIS A 125 5.08 3.84 -2.34
CA HIS A 125 4.50 2.55 -2.72
C HIS A 125 3.17 2.69 -3.48
N ARG A 126 2.45 3.82 -3.35
CA ARG A 126 1.16 4.06 -4.04
C ARG A 126 1.30 4.26 -5.54
N ILE A 127 2.46 4.72 -6.01
CA ILE A 127 2.72 4.86 -7.45
C ILE A 127 2.66 3.50 -8.14
N PRO A 128 3.43 2.46 -7.72
CA PRO A 128 3.29 1.11 -8.26
C PRO A 128 1.91 0.51 -8.05
N VAL A 129 1.22 0.78 -6.93
CA VAL A 129 -0.14 0.30 -6.70
C VAL A 129 -1.10 0.81 -7.78
N GLY A 130 -1.07 2.11 -8.10
CA GLY A 130 -1.86 2.68 -9.18
C GLY A 130 -1.52 2.09 -10.55
N LEU A 131 -0.23 1.84 -10.79
CA LEU A 131 0.26 1.17 -12.01
C LEU A 131 -0.27 -0.26 -12.14
N VAL A 132 -0.21 -1.05 -11.07
CA VAL A 132 -0.68 -2.45 -11.05
C VAL A 132 -2.18 -2.53 -11.25
N ILE A 133 -2.98 -1.68 -10.59
CA ILE A 133 -4.43 -1.61 -10.80
C ILE A 133 -4.73 -1.35 -12.28
N TRP A 134 -4.03 -0.37 -12.86
CA TRP A 134 -4.22 0.00 -14.26
C TRP A 134 -3.82 -1.13 -15.22
N TRP A 135 -2.67 -1.74 -14.99
CA TRP A 135 -2.13 -2.82 -15.81
C TRP A 135 -3.00 -4.08 -15.74
N LEU A 136 -3.53 -4.42 -14.57
CA LEU A 136 -4.33 -5.62 -14.36
C LEU A 136 -5.75 -5.49 -14.93
N ILE A 137 -6.38 -4.32 -14.74
CA ILE A 137 -7.81 -4.14 -15.07
C ILE A 137 -8.00 -3.67 -16.50
N ARG A 138 -7.17 -2.75 -16.99
CA ARG A 138 -7.35 -2.12 -18.31
C ARG A 138 -7.39 -3.12 -19.49
N PRO A 139 -6.50 -4.12 -19.61
CA PRO A 139 -6.51 -5.04 -20.75
C PRO A 139 -7.77 -5.90 -20.81
N ARG A 140 -8.36 -6.25 -19.66
CA ARG A 140 -9.50 -7.16 -19.56
C ARG A 140 -10.85 -6.43 -19.54
N HIS A 141 -10.91 -5.27 -18.91
CA HIS A 141 -12.16 -4.57 -18.58
C HIS A 141 -12.22 -3.12 -19.09
N GLY A 142 -11.19 -2.67 -19.78
CA GLY A 142 -11.12 -1.32 -20.35
C GLY A 142 -10.74 -0.21 -19.38
N VAL A 143 -10.57 0.99 -19.95
CA VAL A 143 -10.08 2.18 -19.24
C VAL A 143 -11.03 2.63 -18.11
N GLY A 144 -12.35 2.53 -18.34
CA GLY A 144 -13.35 2.99 -17.37
C GLY A 144 -13.27 2.23 -16.04
N LEU A 145 -13.20 0.87 -16.09
CA LEU A 145 -13.11 0.07 -14.86
C LEU A 145 -11.74 0.21 -14.18
N ALA A 146 -10.66 0.34 -14.96
CA ALA A 146 -9.34 0.62 -14.40
C ALA A 146 -9.29 1.97 -13.67
N ALA A 147 -9.88 3.01 -14.25
CA ALA A 147 -10.00 4.32 -13.61
C ALA A 147 -10.85 4.25 -12.34
N THR A 148 -11.95 3.48 -12.35
CA THR A 148 -12.79 3.25 -11.17
C THR A 148 -12.01 2.57 -10.04
N GLY A 149 -11.14 1.59 -10.34
CA GLY A 149 -10.29 0.93 -9.37
C GLY A 149 -9.30 1.90 -8.71
N VAL A 150 -8.62 2.74 -9.50
CA VAL A 150 -7.71 3.77 -8.97
C VAL A 150 -8.48 4.79 -8.12
N PHE A 151 -9.66 5.22 -8.59
CA PHE A 151 -10.48 6.19 -7.88
C PHE A 151 -11.04 5.61 -6.57
N ALA A 152 -11.38 4.33 -6.52
CA ALA A 152 -11.79 3.66 -5.29
C ALA A 152 -10.71 3.68 -4.21
N VAL A 153 -9.44 3.49 -4.58
CA VAL A 153 -8.30 3.61 -3.67
C VAL A 153 -8.14 5.05 -3.16
N VAL A 154 -8.28 6.05 -4.03
CA VAL A 154 -8.24 7.47 -3.65
C VAL A 154 -9.35 7.82 -2.67
N LEU A 155 -10.59 7.39 -2.96
CA LEU A 155 -11.73 7.62 -2.07
C LEU A 155 -11.59 6.88 -0.73
N ALA A 156 -11.09 5.65 -0.75
CA ALA A 156 -10.83 4.90 0.46
C ALA A 156 -9.80 5.61 1.36
N THR A 157 -8.73 6.14 0.76
CA THR A 157 -7.74 6.94 1.50
C THR A 157 -8.37 8.18 2.13
N LEU A 158 -9.17 8.92 1.37
CA LEU A 158 -9.85 10.11 1.88
C LEU A 158 -10.85 9.75 2.98
N GLY A 159 -11.62 8.68 2.78
CA GLY A 159 -12.53 8.14 3.81
C GLY A 159 -11.81 7.74 5.07
N GLY A 160 -10.68 7.04 4.94
CA GLY A 160 -9.82 6.68 6.06
C GLY A 160 -9.30 7.90 6.83
N TYR A 161 -8.83 8.93 6.11
CA TYR A 161 -8.40 10.19 6.71
C TYR A 161 -9.52 10.85 7.54
N VAL A 162 -10.73 10.91 6.99
CA VAL A 162 -11.88 11.49 7.71
C VAL A 162 -12.25 10.67 8.94
N LEU A 163 -12.21 9.34 8.85
CA LEU A 163 -12.44 8.45 10.00
C LEU A 163 -11.35 8.62 11.05
N GLY A 164 -10.08 8.68 10.65
CA GLY A 164 -8.96 8.93 11.56
C GLY A 164 -9.07 10.27 12.26
N ALA A 165 -9.51 11.32 11.55
CA ALA A 165 -9.78 12.64 12.12
C ALA A 165 -10.88 12.61 13.18
N GLY A 166 -11.93 11.81 12.97
CA GLY A 166 -13.02 11.63 13.94
C GLY A 166 -12.60 10.88 15.21
N LEU A 167 -11.53 10.07 15.14
CA LEU A 167 -10.99 9.32 16.28
C LEU A 167 -9.92 10.09 17.08
N ALA A 168 -9.39 11.18 16.54
CA ALA A 168 -8.27 11.96 17.08
C ALA A 168 -8.59 12.73 18.41
N GLY A 169 -9.80 12.64 18.92
CA GLY A 169 -10.19 13.27 20.19
C GLY A 169 -10.07 12.36 21.42
N THR A 170 -9.59 11.14 21.26
CA THR A 170 -9.43 10.18 22.34
C THR A 170 -7.94 9.93 22.59
N ASP A 171 -7.52 9.96 23.85
CA ASP A 171 -6.14 9.88 24.37
C ASP A 171 -5.37 8.62 23.88
N HIS A 172 -4.86 8.63 22.63
CA HIS A 172 -4.42 7.42 21.90
C HIS A 172 -2.99 7.48 21.35
N GLY A 173 -2.10 8.29 21.91
CA GLY A 173 -0.72 8.42 21.41
C GLY A 173 0.00 7.08 21.18
N ALA A 174 -0.10 6.15 22.14
CA ALA A 174 0.45 4.80 21.98
C ALA A 174 -0.31 3.97 20.93
N GLY A 175 -1.63 4.08 20.85
CA GLY A 175 -2.46 3.37 19.90
C GLY A 175 -2.16 3.76 18.45
N VAL A 176 -1.95 5.06 18.19
CA VAL A 176 -1.61 5.58 16.86
C VAL A 176 -0.26 5.02 16.38
N THR A 177 0.74 4.99 17.26
CA THR A 177 2.07 4.44 16.90
C THR A 177 2.00 2.94 16.58
N LEU A 178 1.26 2.16 17.37
CA LEU A 178 1.07 0.73 17.12
C LEU A 178 0.31 0.49 15.82
N TYR A 179 -0.69 1.30 15.55
CA TYR A 179 -1.44 1.26 14.29
C TYR A 179 -0.55 1.60 13.09
N GLN A 180 0.29 2.65 13.19
CA GLN A 180 1.26 3.00 12.16
C GLN A 180 2.26 1.86 11.91
N ALA A 181 2.73 1.18 12.96
CA ALA A 181 3.59 0.01 12.81
C ALA A 181 2.88 -1.14 12.07
N PHE A 182 1.61 -1.40 12.38
CA PHE A 182 0.79 -2.39 11.68
C PHE A 182 0.62 -2.03 10.19
N VAL A 183 0.26 -0.79 9.89
CA VAL A 183 0.11 -0.31 8.50
C VAL A 183 1.44 -0.39 7.74
N SER A 184 2.56 -0.03 8.40
CA SER A 184 3.90 -0.16 7.82
C SER A 184 4.26 -1.61 7.46
N GLY A 185 3.85 -2.58 8.27
CA GLY A 185 3.99 -4.01 7.95
C GLY A 185 3.18 -4.41 6.72
N SER A 186 1.96 -3.91 6.62
CA SER A 186 1.08 -4.13 5.47
C SER A 186 1.66 -3.52 4.17
N LEU A 187 2.32 -2.34 4.27
CA LEU A 187 3.05 -1.75 3.15
C LEU A 187 4.21 -2.62 2.68
N MET A 188 4.99 -3.16 3.61
CA MET A 188 6.09 -4.07 3.27
C MET A 188 5.59 -5.32 2.55
N HIS A 189 4.44 -5.87 2.96
CA HIS A 189 3.83 -7.01 2.27
C HIS A 189 3.56 -6.69 0.79
N VAL A 190 2.89 -5.57 0.51
CA VAL A 190 2.56 -5.16 -0.88
C VAL A 190 3.82 -5.05 -1.73
N VAL A 191 4.86 -4.38 -1.20
CA VAL A 191 6.13 -4.20 -1.92
C VAL A 191 6.83 -5.53 -2.21
N PHE A 192 6.95 -6.42 -1.21
CA PHE A 192 7.60 -7.72 -1.40
C PHE A 192 6.82 -8.66 -2.32
N HIS A 193 5.51 -8.48 -2.39
CA HIS A 193 4.66 -9.34 -3.22
C HIS A 193 4.71 -8.96 -4.69
N GLN A 194 4.75 -7.67 -5.00
CA GLN A 194 4.90 -7.17 -6.37
C GLN A 194 6.19 -7.67 -7.02
N GLY A 195 7.32 -7.73 -6.29
CA GLY A 195 8.60 -8.20 -6.80
C GLY A 195 8.67 -9.70 -7.11
N ARG A 196 7.72 -10.52 -6.64
CA ARG A 196 7.70 -11.97 -6.90
C ARG A 196 7.06 -12.36 -8.23
N HIS A 197 6.16 -11.57 -8.77
CA HIS A 197 5.47 -11.89 -10.01
C HIS A 197 6.32 -11.72 -11.27
N ASP A 198 7.37 -10.89 -11.24
CA ASP A 198 8.23 -10.64 -12.40
C ASP A 198 9.21 -11.78 -12.73
N HIS A 199 9.50 -12.68 -11.77
CA HIS A 199 10.49 -13.75 -11.98
C HIS A 199 9.92 -15.06 -12.54
N THR A 200 8.61 -15.22 -12.65
CA THR A 200 7.98 -16.47 -13.10
C THR A 200 7.74 -16.53 -14.61
N HIS A 201 7.93 -15.45 -15.36
CA HIS A 201 7.71 -15.41 -16.82
C HIS A 201 8.98 -15.56 -17.67
N GLU A 202 10.17 -15.68 -17.07
CA GLU A 202 11.45 -15.77 -17.85
C GLU A 202 11.92 -17.19 -18.14
N HIS A 203 11.20 -18.25 -17.77
CA HIS A 203 11.62 -19.64 -17.97
C HIS A 203 10.73 -20.50 -18.87
N SER A 204 10.03 -19.89 -19.81
CA SER A 204 9.31 -20.67 -20.84
C SER A 204 9.66 -20.18 -22.24
N HIS A 205 10.92 -20.48 -22.66
CA HIS A 205 11.32 -20.58 -24.07
C HIS A 205 12.25 -21.76 -24.23
#